data_bd258241109dc525bacb11fb547b980f
#
_entry.id   bd258241109dc525bacb11fb547b980f
#
_cell.length_a   1.000
_cell.length_b   1.000
_cell.length_c   1.000
_cell.angle_alpha   90.00
_cell.angle_beta   90.00
_cell.angle_gamma   90.00
#
_symmetry.space_group_name_H-M   'P 1'
#
loop_
_entity.id
_entity.type
_entity.pdbx_description
1 polymer ?
#
loop_
_entity_poly.entity_id
_entity_poly.type
_entity_poly.pdbx_seq_one_letter_code
_entity_poly.pdbx_strand_id
1 'polypeptide(L)'
;MQVTKIVIVVLGLLLTQIATANESFPGRKKYPDVKLYEMMQLNDDLNKVVIVDARSKLEYETLRITNAVNIPVSSKTFEEQVKAIRSKTTKPIVFYCNGHTCFKSYIAARKAHRAKVKGVYAYDAGLFSWAQTYPNKSQLLGKSLVNKNQIIPTKAFKKRLLTPDAFSNLASKMGDKSIILDVRDKYQRGAAGFFPGQEKWVSLDDKEKLNKVLSRAAKEKKSLFIYDEVGKQVRWLQYALDQASIKNYYFMKKGAKGYYGQMMKEFGIKTNL
;
A
#
# COMPACT_ATOMS: atom_id res chain seq x y z
N MET A 1 -8.46 -0.47 79.16
CA MET A 1 -8.69 -1.30 77.99
C MET A 1 -8.60 -0.42 76.73
N GLN A 2 -7.43 -0.40 76.11
CA GLN A 2 -7.22 0.31 74.88
C GLN A 2 -7.40 -0.68 73.71
N VAL A 3 -8.35 -0.39 72.84
CA VAL A 3 -8.57 -1.19 71.61
C VAL A 3 -7.78 -0.55 70.49
N THR A 4 -6.69 -1.18 70.14
CA THR A 4 -5.82 -0.77 69.02
C THR A 4 -6.51 -1.14 67.70
N LYS A 5 -6.93 -0.13 66.93
CA LYS A 5 -7.46 -0.33 65.56
C LYS A 5 -6.30 -0.54 64.61
N ILE A 6 -6.18 -1.76 64.10
CA ILE A 6 -5.27 -2.09 62.99
C ILE A 6 -5.93 -1.59 61.72
N VAL A 7 -5.34 -0.54 61.08
CA VAL A 7 -5.71 -0.08 59.74
C VAL A 7 -4.92 -0.94 58.73
N ILE A 8 -5.59 -1.86 58.06
CA ILE A 8 -5.01 -2.57 56.93
C ILE A 8 -5.10 -1.66 55.70
N VAL A 9 -3.95 -1.10 55.36
CA VAL A 9 -3.82 -0.38 54.05
C VAL A 9 -3.65 -1.45 52.98
N VAL A 10 -4.73 -1.74 52.22
CA VAL A 10 -4.68 -2.54 51.01
C VAL A 10 -4.14 -1.67 49.90
N LEU A 11 -2.84 -1.79 49.64
CA LEU A 11 -2.17 -1.14 48.52
C LEU A 11 -2.58 -1.90 47.26
N GLY A 12 -3.67 -1.50 46.62
CA GLY A 12 -4.09 -2.00 45.33
C GLY A 12 -3.07 -1.65 44.26
N LEU A 13 -2.20 -2.58 43.88
CA LEU A 13 -1.40 -2.50 42.69
C LEU A 13 -2.37 -2.51 41.48
N LEU A 14 -2.71 -1.33 41.00
CA LEU A 14 -3.27 -1.13 39.66
C LEU A 14 -2.17 -1.49 38.65
N LEU A 15 -2.09 -2.77 38.33
CA LEU A 15 -1.45 -3.22 37.10
C LEU A 15 -2.29 -2.67 35.95
N THR A 16 -1.93 -1.46 35.49
CA THR A 16 -2.34 -1.01 34.18
C THR A 16 -1.76 -1.99 33.16
N GLN A 17 -2.55 -2.98 32.80
CA GLN A 17 -2.29 -3.76 31.60
C GLN A 17 -2.36 -2.76 30.43
N ILE A 18 -1.19 -2.30 30.00
CA ILE A 18 -1.04 -1.71 28.68
C ILE A 18 -1.40 -2.86 27.74
N ALA A 19 -2.67 -2.90 27.32
CA ALA A 19 -3.10 -3.71 26.21
C ALA A 19 -2.35 -3.15 24.99
N THR A 20 -1.14 -3.65 24.75
CA THR A 20 -0.52 -3.57 23.45
C THR A 20 -1.52 -4.24 22.52
N ALA A 21 -2.26 -3.44 21.75
CA ALA A 21 -3.06 -3.95 20.66
C ALA A 21 -2.11 -4.83 19.85
N ASN A 22 -2.27 -6.13 19.98
CA ASN A 22 -1.45 -7.11 19.28
C ASN A 22 -1.89 -7.02 17.82
N GLU A 23 -1.33 -6.05 17.10
CA GLU A 23 -1.60 -5.88 15.66
C GLU A 23 -1.24 -7.20 15.01
N SER A 24 -2.27 -7.95 14.62
CA SER A 24 -2.05 -9.26 14.03
C SER A 24 -1.34 -9.10 12.69
N PHE A 25 -0.16 -9.66 12.59
CA PHE A 25 0.59 -9.79 11.33
C PHE A 25 0.25 -11.13 10.67
N PRO A 26 -0.80 -11.20 9.84
CA PRO A 26 -1.23 -12.47 9.25
C PRO A 26 -0.14 -13.09 8.36
N GLY A 27 0.81 -12.28 7.89
CA GLY A 27 1.97 -12.74 7.15
C GLY A 27 2.89 -13.66 7.97
N ARG A 28 3.07 -13.42 9.26
CA ARG A 28 3.92 -14.24 10.14
C ARG A 28 3.41 -15.69 10.20
N LYS A 29 2.08 -15.87 10.28
CA LYS A 29 1.46 -17.21 10.23
C LYS A 29 1.56 -17.85 8.85
N LYS A 30 1.38 -17.05 7.78
CA LYS A 30 1.37 -17.57 6.40
C LYS A 30 2.77 -17.87 5.85
N TYR A 31 3.80 -17.21 6.39
CA TYR A 31 5.20 -17.29 5.93
C TYR A 31 6.15 -17.52 7.13
N PRO A 32 6.00 -18.62 7.89
CA PRO A 32 6.76 -18.85 9.12
C PRO A 32 8.25 -19.06 8.90
N ASP A 33 8.66 -19.38 7.66
CA ASP A 33 10.03 -19.59 7.23
C ASP A 33 10.78 -18.29 6.90
N VAL A 34 10.07 -17.14 6.83
CA VAL A 34 10.65 -15.86 6.47
C VAL A 34 11.18 -15.15 7.73
N LYS A 35 12.47 -14.85 7.73
CA LYS A 35 13.10 -14.06 8.80
C LYS A 35 12.61 -12.61 8.76
N LEU A 36 12.38 -12.04 9.93
CA LEU A 36 11.87 -10.68 10.07
C LEU A 36 12.96 -9.70 10.48
N TYR A 37 12.75 -8.46 10.12
CA TYR A 37 13.46 -7.29 10.62
C TYR A 37 12.45 -6.38 11.31
N GLU A 38 12.59 -6.19 12.61
CA GLU A 38 11.67 -5.36 13.38
C GLU A 38 11.93 -3.86 13.16
N MET A 39 10.93 -3.01 13.41
CA MET A 39 11.00 -1.58 13.08
C MET A 39 12.17 -0.86 13.78
N MET A 40 12.36 -1.11 15.08
CA MET A 40 13.48 -0.49 15.83
C MET A 40 14.83 -0.96 15.30
N GLN A 41 14.97 -2.28 15.09
CA GLN A 41 16.18 -2.85 14.51
C GLN A 41 16.48 -2.24 13.13
N LEU A 42 15.47 -2.09 12.25
CA LEU A 42 15.66 -1.46 10.94
C LEU A 42 16.08 0.00 11.06
N ASN A 43 15.55 0.72 12.06
CA ASN A 43 15.92 2.10 12.31
C ASN A 43 17.40 2.24 12.73
N ASP A 44 17.88 1.33 13.59
CA ASP A 44 19.25 1.35 14.12
C ASP A 44 20.28 0.87 13.08
N ASP A 45 19.83 0.00 12.17
CA ASP A 45 20.65 -0.59 11.12
C ASP A 45 20.43 0.05 9.73
N LEU A 46 19.78 1.21 9.64
CA LEU A 46 19.36 1.81 8.36
C LEU A 46 20.51 1.91 7.33
N ASN A 47 21.73 2.22 7.78
CA ASN A 47 22.92 2.32 6.93
C ASN A 47 23.72 0.99 6.82
N LYS A 48 23.34 -0.03 7.60
CA LYS A 48 24.00 -1.34 7.64
C LYS A 48 23.27 -2.40 6.81
N VAL A 49 22.11 -2.07 6.26
CA VAL A 49 21.29 -2.96 5.43
C VAL A 49 21.08 -2.39 4.04
N VAL A 50 20.69 -3.24 3.10
CA VAL A 50 20.10 -2.81 1.83
C VAL A 50 18.58 -2.90 1.94
N ILE A 51 17.92 -1.76 1.82
CA ILE A 51 16.45 -1.68 1.93
C ILE A 51 15.85 -1.78 0.54
N VAL A 52 14.94 -2.72 0.34
CA VAL A 52 14.29 -2.98 -0.96
C VAL A 52 12.79 -2.80 -0.85
N ASP A 53 12.26 -1.88 -1.64
CA ASP A 53 10.81 -1.70 -1.81
C ASP A 53 10.28 -2.74 -2.81
N ALA A 54 9.48 -3.68 -2.33
CA ALA A 54 8.88 -4.74 -3.14
C ALA A 54 7.57 -4.32 -3.84
N ARG A 55 7.18 -3.04 -3.73
CA ARG A 55 5.96 -2.48 -4.32
C ARG A 55 6.18 -2.03 -5.77
N SER A 56 5.10 -1.57 -6.41
CA SER A 56 5.18 -0.97 -7.75
C SER A 56 6.03 0.31 -7.76
N LYS A 57 6.49 0.67 -8.96
CA LYS A 57 7.28 1.89 -9.17
C LYS A 57 6.51 3.15 -8.73
N LEU A 58 5.20 3.24 -9.07
CA LEU A 58 4.36 4.36 -8.61
C LEU A 58 4.34 4.50 -7.10
N GLU A 59 4.13 3.39 -6.37
CA GLU A 59 4.09 3.37 -4.91
C GLU A 59 5.42 3.85 -4.31
N TYR A 60 6.54 3.35 -4.84
CA TYR A 60 7.90 3.74 -4.44
C TYR A 60 8.19 5.22 -4.70
N GLU A 61 7.85 5.73 -5.87
CA GLU A 61 8.10 7.13 -6.24
C GLU A 61 7.23 8.09 -5.45
N THR A 62 6.05 7.63 -5.00
CA THR A 62 5.17 8.45 -4.16
C THR A 62 5.66 8.55 -2.73
N LEU A 63 5.87 7.44 -2.04
CA LEU A 63 6.37 7.43 -0.66
C LEU A 63 7.29 6.23 -0.47
N ARG A 64 8.47 6.43 0.10
CA ARG A 64 9.45 5.36 0.34
C ARG A 64 10.29 5.61 1.59
N ILE A 65 10.93 4.56 2.09
CA ILE A 65 12.02 4.67 3.07
C ILE A 65 13.23 5.31 2.35
N THR A 66 13.90 6.24 3.01
CA THR A 66 15.10 6.89 2.48
C THR A 66 16.17 5.85 2.12
N ASN A 67 16.86 6.05 1.00
CA ASN A 67 17.89 5.15 0.46
C ASN A 67 17.38 3.75 0.05
N ALA A 68 16.08 3.49 0.05
CA ALA A 68 15.55 2.25 -0.50
C ALA A 68 15.74 2.18 -2.01
N VAL A 69 15.97 0.97 -2.52
CA VAL A 69 15.92 0.66 -3.95
C VAL A 69 14.57 0.00 -4.28
N ASN A 70 14.06 0.21 -5.48
CA ASN A 70 12.78 -0.40 -5.88
C ASN A 70 13.03 -1.64 -6.74
N ILE A 71 12.58 -2.79 -6.26
CA ILE A 71 12.54 -4.03 -7.02
C ILE A 71 11.14 -4.64 -6.81
N PRO A 72 10.17 -4.33 -7.67
CA PRO A 72 8.83 -4.88 -7.56
C PRO A 72 8.87 -6.41 -7.55
N VAL A 73 8.21 -7.03 -6.57
CA VAL A 73 8.20 -8.51 -6.45
C VAL A 73 7.54 -9.19 -7.67
N SER A 74 6.71 -8.46 -8.41
CA SER A 74 6.09 -8.89 -9.67
C SER A 74 7.01 -8.78 -10.89
N SER A 75 8.18 -8.14 -10.77
CA SER A 75 9.13 -8.01 -11.87
C SER A 75 9.59 -9.39 -12.37
N LYS A 76 9.64 -9.56 -13.68
CA LYS A 76 10.21 -10.77 -14.30
C LYS A 76 11.69 -10.94 -13.97
N THR A 77 12.42 -9.85 -13.81
CA THR A 77 13.86 -9.82 -13.49
C THR A 77 14.13 -9.65 -11.98
N PHE A 78 13.13 -9.89 -11.11
CA PHE A 78 13.26 -9.73 -9.67
C PHE A 78 14.47 -10.49 -9.11
N GLU A 79 14.61 -11.77 -9.46
CA GLU A 79 15.67 -12.62 -8.93
C GLU A 79 17.07 -12.19 -9.39
N GLU A 80 17.18 -11.79 -10.66
CA GLU A 80 18.43 -11.26 -11.25
C GLU A 80 18.85 -9.98 -10.54
N GLN A 81 17.92 -9.05 -10.33
CA GLN A 81 18.18 -7.79 -9.64
C GLN A 81 18.62 -8.01 -8.19
N VAL A 82 17.98 -8.93 -7.47
CA VAL A 82 18.35 -9.23 -6.07
C VAL A 82 19.70 -9.95 -6.00
N LYS A 83 20.00 -10.87 -6.94
CA LYS A 83 21.34 -11.49 -7.07
C LYS A 83 22.41 -10.45 -7.36
N ALA A 84 22.13 -9.47 -8.23
CA ALA A 84 23.05 -8.37 -8.54
C ALA A 84 23.32 -7.45 -7.32
N ILE A 85 22.36 -7.28 -6.42
CA ILE A 85 22.62 -6.63 -5.12
C ILE A 85 23.54 -7.51 -4.28
N ARG A 86 23.25 -8.81 -4.15
CA ARG A 86 24.00 -9.73 -3.31
C ARG A 86 25.46 -9.87 -3.74
N SER A 87 25.75 -9.82 -5.04
CA SER A 87 27.14 -9.87 -5.56
C SER A 87 27.98 -8.66 -5.16
N LYS A 88 27.36 -7.54 -4.80
CA LYS A 88 28.04 -6.27 -4.44
C LYS A 88 28.17 -6.04 -2.95
N THR A 89 27.49 -6.80 -2.10
CA THR A 89 27.50 -6.58 -0.66
C THR A 89 27.11 -7.82 0.15
N THR A 90 27.65 -7.92 1.36
CA THR A 90 27.27 -8.92 2.37
C THR A 90 26.22 -8.41 3.33
N LYS A 91 25.82 -7.12 3.26
CA LYS A 91 24.79 -6.52 4.13
C LYS A 91 23.48 -7.29 4.07
N PRO A 92 22.68 -7.38 5.15
CA PRO A 92 21.33 -7.89 5.09
C PRO A 92 20.50 -7.16 4.03
N ILE A 93 19.64 -7.90 3.31
CA ILE A 93 18.68 -7.33 2.35
C ILE A 93 17.30 -7.39 3.00
N VAL A 94 16.70 -6.24 3.25
CA VAL A 94 15.45 -6.11 3.95
C VAL A 94 14.36 -5.65 2.98
N PHE A 95 13.39 -6.52 2.69
CA PHE A 95 12.26 -6.19 1.83
C PHE A 95 11.12 -5.59 2.64
N TYR A 96 10.50 -4.53 2.13
CA TYR A 96 9.30 -3.97 2.73
C TYR A 96 8.17 -3.77 1.71
N CYS A 97 6.95 -3.60 2.24
CA CYS A 97 5.78 -3.20 1.46
C CYS A 97 4.89 -2.23 2.25
N ASN A 98 3.58 -2.21 1.99
CA ASN A 98 2.67 -1.25 2.64
C ASN A 98 2.41 -1.53 4.13
N GLY A 99 2.56 -2.75 4.61
CA GLY A 99 2.43 -3.14 6.02
C GLY A 99 1.33 -4.17 6.29
N HIS A 100 1.19 -4.58 7.50
CA HIS A 100 0.31 -5.56 8.16
C HIS A 100 -0.39 -6.60 7.27
N THR A 101 -1.26 -6.19 6.37
CA THR A 101 -2.02 -7.07 5.46
C THR A 101 -1.40 -7.20 4.08
N CYS A 102 -0.23 -6.61 3.84
CA CYS A 102 0.50 -6.70 2.58
C CYS A 102 1.55 -7.82 2.67
N PHE A 103 1.45 -8.83 1.82
CA PHE A 103 2.38 -9.96 1.83
C PHE A 103 3.58 -9.81 0.89
N LYS A 104 3.69 -8.69 0.16
CA LYS A 104 4.75 -8.51 -0.85
C LYS A 104 6.17 -8.60 -0.26
N SER A 105 6.40 -8.10 0.97
CA SER A 105 7.71 -8.20 1.65
C SER A 105 8.09 -9.66 1.95
N TYR A 106 7.13 -10.44 2.44
CA TYR A 106 7.33 -11.88 2.69
C TYR A 106 7.56 -12.67 1.40
N ILE A 107 6.74 -12.38 0.37
CA ILE A 107 6.89 -13.04 -0.95
C ILE A 107 8.25 -12.71 -1.54
N ALA A 108 8.70 -11.47 -1.45
CA ALA A 108 10.01 -11.04 -1.94
C ALA A 108 11.17 -11.74 -1.22
N ALA A 109 11.15 -11.77 0.12
CA ALA A 109 12.16 -12.46 0.91
C ALA A 109 12.19 -13.97 0.61
N ARG A 110 11.02 -14.63 0.55
CA ARG A 110 10.92 -16.06 0.19
C ARG A 110 11.41 -16.34 -1.23
N LYS A 111 11.03 -15.49 -2.21
CA LYS A 111 11.47 -15.62 -3.61
C LYS A 111 13.00 -15.46 -3.72
N ALA A 112 13.58 -14.46 -3.06
CA ALA A 112 15.02 -14.27 -3.02
C ALA A 112 15.74 -15.45 -2.34
N HIS A 113 15.20 -15.97 -1.23
CA HIS A 113 15.77 -17.16 -0.56
C HIS A 113 15.76 -18.40 -1.47
N ARG A 114 14.66 -18.65 -2.20
CA ARG A 114 14.55 -19.75 -3.18
C ARG A 114 15.55 -19.59 -4.33
N ALA A 115 15.85 -18.33 -4.71
CA ALA A 115 16.88 -18.01 -5.69
C ALA A 115 18.33 -18.11 -5.12
N LYS A 116 18.49 -18.72 -3.92
CA LYS A 116 19.78 -18.93 -3.21
C LYS A 116 20.45 -17.65 -2.73
N VAL A 117 19.71 -16.55 -2.59
CA VAL A 117 20.21 -15.30 -1.99
C VAL A 117 20.14 -15.41 -0.47
N LYS A 118 21.29 -15.39 0.20
CA LYS A 118 21.39 -15.46 1.68
C LYS A 118 21.21 -14.09 2.33
N GLY A 119 20.86 -14.05 3.63
CA GLY A 119 20.77 -12.82 4.41
C GLY A 119 19.60 -11.92 3.97
N VAL A 120 18.44 -12.53 3.66
CA VAL A 120 17.23 -11.83 3.24
C VAL A 120 16.19 -11.84 4.34
N TYR A 121 15.47 -10.74 4.49
CA TYR A 121 14.50 -10.50 5.57
C TYR A 121 13.27 -9.76 5.04
N ALA A 122 12.16 -9.87 5.75
CA ALA A 122 10.98 -9.04 5.54
C ALA A 122 10.80 -8.05 6.70
N TYR A 123 10.52 -6.79 6.38
CA TYR A 123 10.00 -5.78 7.30
C TYR A 123 8.49 -5.68 7.08
N ASP A 124 7.69 -6.13 8.03
CA ASP A 124 6.26 -6.37 7.87
C ASP A 124 5.36 -5.28 8.44
N ALA A 125 5.83 -4.44 9.39
CA ALA A 125 5.08 -3.28 9.83
C ALA A 125 4.84 -2.27 8.70
N GLY A 126 5.74 -2.24 7.73
CA GLY A 126 5.59 -1.58 6.45
C GLY A 126 5.72 -0.07 6.45
N LEU A 127 5.60 0.49 5.25
CA LEU A 127 5.93 1.88 5.00
C LEU A 127 5.08 2.89 5.77
N PHE A 128 3.78 2.62 5.94
CA PHE A 128 2.92 3.59 6.65
C PHE A 128 3.32 3.76 8.11
N SER A 129 3.55 2.66 8.81
CA SER A 129 4.02 2.69 10.20
C SER A 129 5.40 3.34 10.29
N TRP A 130 6.30 3.00 9.36
CA TRP A 130 7.62 3.61 9.27
C TRP A 130 7.55 5.12 9.10
N ALA A 131 6.83 5.61 8.09
CA ALA A 131 6.78 7.03 7.77
C ALA A 131 6.07 7.88 8.84
N GLN A 132 5.17 7.28 9.61
CA GLN A 132 4.55 7.93 10.77
C GLN A 132 5.49 8.02 11.97
N THR A 133 6.34 7.00 12.17
CA THR A 133 7.29 6.94 13.28
C THR A 133 8.58 7.70 12.96
N TYR A 134 9.08 7.56 11.74
CA TYR A 134 10.34 8.14 11.27
C TYR A 134 10.15 8.97 10.00
N PRO A 135 9.39 10.08 10.05
CA PRO A 135 9.13 10.89 8.86
C PRO A 135 10.42 11.40 8.21
N ASN A 136 11.39 11.85 8.98
CA ASN A 136 12.70 12.34 8.52
C ASN A 136 13.56 11.26 7.84
N LYS A 137 13.21 9.98 7.99
CA LYS A 137 13.83 8.83 7.30
C LYS A 137 12.94 8.30 6.16
N SER A 138 12.05 9.14 5.64
CA SER A 138 11.13 8.83 4.55
C SER A 138 11.17 9.92 3.49
N GLN A 139 10.81 9.57 2.27
CA GLN A 139 10.71 10.52 1.16
C GLN A 139 9.31 10.48 0.56
N LEU A 140 8.70 11.65 0.39
CA LEU A 140 7.42 11.84 -0.26
C LEU A 140 7.64 12.61 -1.57
N LEU A 141 7.23 12.04 -2.71
CA LEU A 141 7.38 12.62 -4.04
C LEU A 141 8.82 13.11 -4.33
N GLY A 142 9.81 12.30 -3.90
CA GLY A 142 11.22 12.59 -4.10
C GLY A 142 11.86 13.56 -3.09
N LYS A 143 11.07 14.17 -2.20
CA LYS A 143 11.55 15.11 -1.18
C LYS A 143 11.53 14.44 0.21
N SER A 144 12.43 14.85 1.09
CA SER A 144 12.40 14.39 2.48
C SER A 144 11.06 14.72 3.13
N LEU A 145 10.48 13.75 3.82
CA LEU A 145 9.24 13.94 4.55
C LEU A 145 9.55 14.68 5.86
N VAL A 146 9.11 15.93 5.96
CA VAL A 146 9.39 16.77 7.13
C VAL A 146 8.43 16.46 8.27
N ASN A 147 7.15 16.19 7.93
CA ASN A 147 6.11 15.98 8.92
C ASN A 147 5.15 14.86 8.45
N LYS A 148 4.77 13.97 9.36
CA LYS A 148 3.79 12.90 9.10
C LYS A 148 2.43 13.39 8.58
N ASN A 149 2.06 14.65 8.88
CA ASN A 149 0.81 15.26 8.41
C ASN A 149 0.79 15.51 6.88
N GLN A 150 1.95 15.42 6.21
CA GLN A 150 2.03 15.44 4.74
C GLN A 150 1.54 14.13 4.11
N ILE A 151 1.41 13.07 4.90
CA ILE A 151 0.88 11.78 4.44
C ILE A 151 -0.64 11.85 4.45
N ILE A 152 -1.26 11.60 3.29
CA ILE A 152 -2.73 11.56 3.19
C ILE A 152 -3.29 10.50 4.15
N PRO A 153 -4.12 10.89 5.13
CA PRO A 153 -4.64 9.95 6.12
C PRO A 153 -5.51 8.86 5.48
N THR A 154 -5.48 7.66 6.05
CA THR A 154 -6.33 6.55 5.62
C THR A 154 -7.82 6.92 5.61
N LYS A 155 -8.26 7.78 6.56
CA LYS A 155 -9.65 8.28 6.62
C LYS A 155 -10.00 9.11 5.38
N ALA A 156 -9.09 9.92 4.87
CA ALA A 156 -9.29 10.72 3.66
C ALA A 156 -9.45 9.82 2.43
N PHE A 157 -8.60 8.78 2.30
CA PHE A 157 -8.77 7.79 1.25
C PHE A 157 -10.12 7.05 1.33
N LYS A 158 -10.50 6.59 2.54
CA LYS A 158 -11.77 5.86 2.75
C LYS A 158 -13.00 6.68 2.33
N LYS A 159 -12.97 8.00 2.48
CA LYS A 159 -14.06 8.90 2.04
C LYS A 159 -14.24 8.96 0.52
N ARG A 160 -13.22 8.55 -0.25
CA ARG A 160 -13.24 8.53 -1.72
C ARG A 160 -13.65 7.17 -2.29
N LEU A 161 -13.82 6.15 -1.43
CA LEU A 161 -14.20 4.82 -1.86
C LEU A 161 -15.72 4.73 -2.05
N LEU A 162 -16.13 4.31 -3.24
CA LEU A 162 -17.50 3.94 -3.57
C LEU A 162 -17.61 2.42 -3.73
N THR A 163 -18.74 1.83 -3.37
CA THR A 163 -19.06 0.46 -3.78
C THR A 163 -19.11 0.38 -5.30
N PRO A 164 -18.92 -0.80 -5.93
CA PRO A 164 -19.02 -0.91 -7.38
C PRO A 164 -20.31 -0.32 -7.96
N ASP A 165 -21.46 -0.56 -7.34
CA ASP A 165 -22.76 0.02 -7.77
C ASP A 165 -22.79 1.54 -7.66
N ALA A 166 -22.40 2.07 -6.50
CA ALA A 166 -22.36 3.52 -6.30
C ALA A 166 -21.39 4.20 -7.27
N PHE A 167 -20.27 3.53 -7.58
CA PHE A 167 -19.29 3.99 -8.55
C PHE A 167 -19.90 4.04 -9.97
N SER A 168 -20.50 2.94 -10.43
CA SER A 168 -21.13 2.82 -11.74
C SER A 168 -22.28 3.79 -11.91
N ASN A 169 -23.20 3.83 -10.93
CA ASN A 169 -24.38 4.70 -10.98
C ASN A 169 -24.01 6.18 -10.99
N LEU A 170 -23.03 6.59 -10.16
CA LEU A 170 -22.61 7.98 -10.11
C LEU A 170 -21.86 8.39 -11.39
N ALA A 171 -20.97 7.53 -11.90
CA ALA A 171 -20.26 7.78 -13.15
C ALA A 171 -21.23 7.91 -14.33
N SER A 172 -22.21 7.00 -14.44
CA SER A 172 -23.26 7.04 -15.46
C SER A 172 -24.12 8.30 -15.37
N LYS A 173 -24.55 8.67 -14.15
CA LYS A 173 -25.32 9.91 -13.92
C LYS A 173 -24.57 11.17 -14.33
N MET A 174 -23.25 11.18 -14.19
CA MET A 174 -22.40 12.32 -14.57
C MET A 174 -22.11 12.36 -16.07
N GLY A 175 -22.19 11.24 -16.78
CA GLY A 175 -21.98 11.16 -18.22
C GLY A 175 -20.70 11.88 -18.67
N ASP A 176 -20.83 12.79 -19.62
CA ASP A 176 -19.71 13.54 -20.19
C ASP A 176 -18.94 14.43 -19.18
N LYS A 177 -19.48 14.65 -17.99
CA LYS A 177 -18.79 15.39 -16.91
C LYS A 177 -17.84 14.50 -16.11
N SER A 178 -17.70 13.24 -16.50
CA SER A 178 -16.83 12.28 -15.84
C SER A 178 -15.85 11.59 -16.82
N ILE A 179 -14.81 11.00 -16.25
CA ILE A 179 -13.91 10.08 -16.92
C ILE A 179 -13.76 8.87 -16.04
N ILE A 180 -14.08 7.69 -16.56
CA ILE A 180 -13.75 6.42 -15.91
C ILE A 180 -12.34 6.01 -16.33
N LEU A 181 -11.48 5.71 -15.35
CA LEU A 181 -10.06 5.42 -15.57
C LEU A 181 -9.71 4.06 -14.99
N ASP A 182 -9.45 3.10 -15.87
CA ASP A 182 -8.86 1.80 -15.53
C ASP A 182 -7.34 1.95 -15.43
N VAL A 183 -6.80 1.82 -14.22
CA VAL A 183 -5.35 1.98 -14.00
C VAL A 183 -4.62 0.65 -13.77
N ARG A 184 -5.24 -0.47 -14.10
CA ARG A 184 -4.61 -1.79 -14.04
C ARG A 184 -3.46 -1.89 -15.05
N ASP A 185 -2.47 -2.68 -14.71
CA ASP A 185 -1.45 -3.06 -15.69
C ASP A 185 -2.02 -4.00 -16.76
N LYS A 186 -1.24 -4.22 -17.83
CA LYS A 186 -1.64 -5.07 -18.95
C LYS A 186 -2.04 -6.49 -18.54
N TYR A 187 -1.35 -7.05 -17.54
CA TYR A 187 -1.61 -8.43 -17.10
C TYR A 187 -2.84 -8.52 -16.19
N GLN A 188 -3.05 -7.51 -15.34
CA GLN A 188 -4.22 -7.43 -14.47
C GLN A 188 -5.50 -7.17 -15.26
N ARG A 189 -5.41 -6.35 -16.30
CA ARG A 189 -6.59 -6.00 -17.12
C ARG A 189 -7.10 -7.16 -17.96
N GLY A 190 -6.22 -8.04 -18.41
CA GLY A 190 -6.59 -9.08 -19.38
C GLY A 190 -7.13 -8.46 -20.68
N ALA A 191 -8.23 -8.99 -21.20
CA ALA A 191 -8.76 -8.58 -22.50
C ALA A 191 -9.74 -7.40 -22.45
N ALA A 192 -10.46 -7.15 -21.33
CA ALA A 192 -11.58 -6.22 -21.32
C ALA A 192 -11.62 -5.30 -20.08
N GLY A 193 -12.10 -4.08 -20.30
CA GLY A 193 -12.57 -3.19 -19.25
C GLY A 193 -14.04 -3.48 -18.87
N PHE A 194 -14.49 -2.88 -17.78
CA PHE A 194 -15.86 -3.06 -17.27
C PHE A 194 -16.85 -2.05 -17.83
N PHE A 195 -16.36 -0.96 -18.43
CA PHE A 195 -17.17 0.13 -18.95
C PHE A 195 -16.86 0.38 -20.43
N PRO A 196 -17.24 -0.54 -21.35
CA PRO A 196 -16.92 -0.44 -22.77
C PRO A 196 -17.37 0.88 -23.37
N GLY A 197 -16.50 1.54 -24.11
CA GLY A 197 -16.76 2.85 -24.72
C GLY A 197 -16.74 4.05 -23.76
N GLN A 198 -16.78 3.84 -22.46
CA GLN A 198 -16.83 4.93 -21.45
C GLN A 198 -15.53 5.06 -20.64
N GLU A 199 -14.70 4.02 -20.58
CA GLU A 199 -13.46 4.04 -19.82
C GLU A 199 -12.23 4.33 -20.67
N LYS A 200 -11.25 4.92 -20.02
CA LYS A 200 -9.89 5.05 -20.54
C LYS A 200 -8.98 4.11 -19.77
N TRP A 201 -8.18 3.34 -20.49
CA TRP A 201 -7.16 2.51 -19.88
C TRP A 201 -5.81 3.23 -19.90
N VAL A 202 -5.23 3.39 -18.70
CA VAL A 202 -3.88 3.92 -18.51
C VAL A 202 -3.24 3.21 -17.34
N SER A 203 -2.23 2.38 -17.59
CA SER A 203 -1.46 1.76 -16.53
C SER A 203 -0.82 2.81 -15.61
N LEU A 204 -0.80 2.54 -14.30
CA LEU A 204 -0.11 3.41 -13.32
C LEU A 204 1.39 3.58 -13.61
N ASP A 205 2.00 2.67 -14.36
CA ASP A 205 3.40 2.76 -14.75
C ASP A 205 3.63 3.64 -16.00
N ASP A 206 2.57 3.98 -16.74
CA ASP A 206 2.61 4.91 -17.90
C ASP A 206 2.33 6.33 -17.44
N LYS A 207 3.34 6.96 -16.83
CA LYS A 207 3.23 8.31 -16.26
C LYS A 207 2.86 9.37 -17.29
N GLU A 208 3.36 9.26 -18.51
CA GLU A 208 3.10 10.24 -19.56
C GLU A 208 1.62 10.27 -19.91
N LYS A 209 1.04 9.10 -20.21
CA LYS A 209 -0.40 8.99 -20.49
C LYS A 209 -1.25 9.37 -19.29
N LEU A 210 -0.84 8.95 -18.08
CA LEU A 210 -1.54 9.31 -16.86
C LEU A 210 -1.60 10.81 -16.69
N ASN A 211 -0.46 11.52 -16.81
CA ASN A 211 -0.41 12.97 -16.69
C ASN A 211 -1.24 13.68 -17.77
N LYS A 212 -1.27 13.18 -19.02
CA LYS A 212 -2.14 13.71 -20.08
C LYS A 212 -3.63 13.61 -19.70
N VAL A 213 -4.05 12.46 -19.13
CA VAL A 213 -5.45 12.29 -18.69
C VAL A 213 -5.77 13.19 -17.50
N LEU A 214 -4.88 13.28 -16.51
CA LEU A 214 -5.07 14.16 -15.35
C LEU A 214 -5.16 15.63 -15.76
N SER A 215 -4.25 16.10 -16.62
CA SER A 215 -4.25 17.47 -17.14
C SER A 215 -5.53 17.79 -17.90
N ARG A 216 -6.01 16.84 -18.72
CA ARG A 216 -7.29 16.98 -19.43
C ARG A 216 -8.46 17.07 -18.46
N ALA A 217 -8.52 16.16 -17.47
CA ALA A 217 -9.59 16.17 -16.46
C ALA A 217 -9.62 17.48 -15.67
N ALA A 218 -8.45 18.01 -15.29
CA ALA A 218 -8.35 19.29 -14.61
C ALA A 218 -8.84 20.45 -15.49
N LYS A 219 -8.37 20.54 -16.76
CA LYS A 219 -8.77 21.57 -17.72
C LYS A 219 -10.27 21.56 -18.00
N GLU A 220 -10.85 20.38 -18.20
CA GLU A 220 -12.27 20.18 -18.53
C GLU A 220 -13.15 20.12 -17.26
N LYS A 221 -12.57 20.29 -16.06
CA LYS A 221 -13.27 20.20 -14.75
C LYS A 221 -14.08 18.91 -14.59
N LYS A 222 -13.58 17.81 -15.15
CA LYS A 222 -14.23 16.50 -15.08
C LYS A 222 -13.96 15.81 -13.76
N SER A 223 -14.94 15.04 -13.30
CA SER A 223 -14.77 14.11 -12.17
C SER A 223 -14.08 12.83 -12.63
N LEU A 224 -13.18 12.30 -11.82
CA LEU A 224 -12.49 11.05 -12.12
C LEU A 224 -13.04 9.90 -11.31
N PHE A 225 -13.36 8.80 -11.99
CA PHE A 225 -13.77 7.53 -11.42
C PHE A 225 -12.68 6.50 -11.72
N ILE A 226 -11.92 6.12 -10.70
CA ILE A 226 -10.65 5.40 -10.90
C ILE A 226 -10.68 4.06 -10.21
N TYR A 227 -10.25 3.01 -10.90
CA TYR A 227 -10.12 1.69 -10.31
C TYR A 227 -8.85 0.97 -10.75
N ASP A 228 -8.27 0.23 -9.80
CA ASP A 228 -7.20 -0.75 -10.02
C ASP A 228 -7.75 -2.18 -9.84
N GLU A 229 -6.89 -3.16 -9.76
CA GLU A 229 -7.28 -4.56 -9.59
C GLU A 229 -7.99 -4.86 -8.26
N VAL A 230 -7.52 -4.26 -7.15
CA VAL A 230 -7.96 -4.62 -5.79
C VAL A 230 -8.32 -3.42 -4.90
N GLY A 231 -8.36 -2.21 -5.44
CA GLY A 231 -8.66 -0.98 -4.71
C GLY A 231 -7.58 -0.54 -3.72
N LYS A 232 -6.30 -0.89 -3.96
CA LYS A 232 -5.20 -0.58 -3.04
C LYS A 232 -4.16 0.37 -3.64
N GLN A 233 -3.80 0.21 -4.92
CA GLN A 233 -2.77 1.04 -5.57
C GLN A 233 -3.28 2.46 -5.86
N VAL A 234 -4.57 2.61 -6.16
CA VAL A 234 -5.23 3.91 -6.39
C VAL A 234 -5.06 4.88 -5.21
N ARG A 235 -4.83 4.39 -4.00
CA ARG A 235 -4.53 5.24 -2.85
C ARG A 235 -3.34 6.17 -3.11
N TRP A 236 -2.31 5.68 -3.78
CA TRP A 236 -1.10 6.42 -4.08
C TRP A 236 -1.31 7.48 -5.16
N LEU A 237 -2.33 7.30 -6.00
CA LEU A 237 -2.67 8.26 -7.04
C LEU A 237 -3.23 9.58 -6.46
N GLN A 238 -3.74 9.58 -5.23
CA GLN A 238 -4.25 10.80 -4.58
C GLN A 238 -3.22 11.94 -4.59
N TYR A 239 -1.94 11.63 -4.41
CA TYR A 239 -0.89 12.65 -4.41
C TYR A 239 -0.75 13.31 -5.79
N ALA A 240 -0.84 12.54 -6.87
CA ALA A 240 -0.82 13.07 -8.22
C ALA A 240 -2.10 13.87 -8.54
N LEU A 241 -3.25 13.42 -8.05
CA LEU A 241 -4.53 14.14 -8.19
C LEU A 241 -4.50 15.49 -7.47
N ASP A 242 -3.95 15.52 -6.25
CA ASP A 242 -3.81 16.75 -5.48
C ASP A 242 -2.84 17.73 -6.16
N GLN A 243 -1.71 17.24 -6.70
CA GLN A 243 -0.77 18.06 -7.48
C GLN A 243 -1.41 18.64 -8.75
N ALA A 244 -2.29 17.86 -9.41
CA ALA A 244 -3.05 18.31 -10.57
C ALA A 244 -4.26 19.18 -10.20
N SER A 245 -4.44 19.52 -8.91
CA SER A 245 -5.58 20.29 -8.38
C SER A 245 -6.96 19.68 -8.66
N ILE A 246 -7.02 18.36 -8.88
CA ILE A 246 -8.26 17.62 -9.10
C ILE A 246 -8.93 17.33 -7.76
N LYS A 247 -10.10 17.92 -7.52
CA LYS A 247 -10.85 17.77 -6.26
C LYS A 247 -11.94 16.70 -6.32
N ASN A 248 -12.51 16.48 -7.50
CA ASN A 248 -13.63 15.57 -7.70
C ASN A 248 -13.12 14.25 -8.26
N TYR A 249 -12.84 13.31 -7.37
CA TYR A 249 -12.43 11.96 -7.76
C TYR A 249 -12.94 10.91 -6.77
N TYR A 250 -13.16 9.72 -7.26
CA TYR A 250 -13.65 8.56 -6.53
C TYR A 250 -12.89 7.31 -6.93
N PHE A 251 -12.76 6.39 -5.98
CA PHE A 251 -12.13 5.09 -6.21
C PHE A 251 -13.13 3.96 -5.99
N MET A 252 -13.02 2.90 -6.78
CA MET A 252 -13.84 1.71 -6.62
C MET A 252 -13.34 0.86 -5.45
N LYS A 253 -14.19 0.60 -4.47
CA LYS A 253 -13.90 -0.28 -3.33
C LYS A 253 -13.64 -1.70 -3.82
N LYS A 254 -12.49 -2.28 -3.40
CA LYS A 254 -11.97 -3.57 -3.87
C LYS A 254 -11.61 -3.62 -5.37
N GLY A 255 -11.66 -2.50 -6.09
CA GLY A 255 -11.27 -2.41 -7.50
C GLY A 255 -12.02 -3.34 -8.44
N ALA A 256 -11.38 -3.74 -9.52
CA ALA A 256 -11.90 -4.65 -10.53
C ALA A 256 -12.42 -5.97 -9.94
N LYS A 257 -11.69 -6.55 -8.97
CA LYS A 257 -12.15 -7.77 -8.27
C LYS A 257 -13.43 -7.56 -7.51
N GLY A 258 -13.61 -6.38 -6.89
CA GLY A 258 -14.86 -6.04 -6.20
C GLY A 258 -16.03 -5.95 -7.15
N TYR A 259 -15.84 -5.30 -8.31
CA TYR A 259 -16.85 -5.18 -9.35
C TYR A 259 -17.24 -6.56 -9.93
N TYR A 260 -16.23 -7.36 -10.31
CA TYR A 260 -16.45 -8.71 -10.82
C TYR A 260 -17.21 -9.60 -9.82
N GLY A 261 -16.78 -9.59 -8.54
CA GLY A 261 -17.42 -10.38 -7.50
C GLY A 261 -18.88 -9.98 -7.27
N GLN A 262 -19.21 -8.70 -7.44
CA GLN A 262 -20.59 -8.22 -7.36
C GLN A 262 -21.42 -8.68 -8.56
N MET A 263 -20.92 -8.51 -9.78
CA MET A 263 -21.57 -9.04 -10.99
C MET A 263 -21.89 -10.53 -10.87
N MET A 264 -20.90 -11.34 -10.47
CA MET A 264 -21.09 -12.79 -10.33
C MET A 264 -22.16 -13.13 -9.30
N LYS A 265 -22.22 -12.37 -8.19
CA LYS A 265 -23.28 -12.52 -7.18
C LYS A 265 -24.69 -12.24 -7.75
N GLU A 266 -24.81 -11.21 -8.58
CA GLU A 266 -26.08 -10.87 -9.26
C GLU A 266 -26.54 -12.00 -10.19
N PHE A 267 -25.60 -12.71 -10.81
CA PHE A 267 -25.89 -13.91 -11.61
C PHE A 267 -26.02 -15.20 -10.78
N GLY A 268 -26.06 -15.11 -9.43
CA GLY A 268 -26.19 -16.27 -8.56
C GLY A 268 -24.94 -17.15 -8.45
N ILE A 269 -23.80 -16.68 -8.96
CA ILE A 269 -22.53 -17.42 -8.99
C ILE A 269 -21.71 -17.08 -7.74
N LYS A 270 -21.41 -18.11 -6.92
CA LYS A 270 -20.49 -17.94 -5.77
C LYS A 270 -19.06 -17.80 -6.27
N THR A 271 -18.37 -16.73 -5.86
CA THR A 271 -16.95 -16.50 -6.12
C THR A 271 -16.15 -16.49 -4.83
N ASN A 272 -14.97 -17.09 -4.83
CA ASN A 272 -14.00 -17.06 -3.72
C ASN A 272 -12.98 -15.89 -3.88
N LEU A 273 -13.47 -14.69 -4.28
CA LEU A 273 -12.64 -13.50 -4.55
C LEU A 273 -12.31 -12.69 -3.29
#